data_82f82f274dbec3befd98e8411673aaa8
#
_entry.id   82f82f274dbec3befd98e8411673aaa8
#
_cell.length_a   1.000
_cell.length_b   1.000
_cell.length_c   1.000
_cell.angle_alpha   90.00
_cell.angle_beta   90.00
_cell.angle_gamma   90.00
#
_symmetry.space_group_name_H-M   'P 1'
#
loop_
_entity.id
_entity.type
_entity.pdbx_description
1 polymer ?
#
loop_
_entity_poly.entity_id
_entity_poly.type
_entity_poly.pdbx_seq_one_letter_code
_entity_poly.pdbx_strand_id
1 'polypeptide(L)'
;DDLANIYFSKNGFNIAILCVSMYNSYAVDSIKELLTEASENSDYQIIYFHGGEEAIHVPESWKKQACHDLINAGADLIMGDHPHVLQPMEKYKGVTIIYSLGNFIFGGNRHPENRTIIYTHKLTITDGVLSNQSGKIIPCYVYTGDTNNWQPDIITNKAQKKKVIKFMKGKADLPY
;
A
#
# COMPACT_ATOMS: atom_id res chain seq x y z
N ASP A 1 -11.95 -18.15 -2.30
CA ASP A 1 -11.86 -17.09 -3.31
C ASP A 1 -11.75 -15.75 -2.60
N ASP A 2 -10.49 -15.26 -2.44
CA ASP A 2 -10.18 -14.05 -1.65
C ASP A 2 -10.16 -12.79 -2.53
N LEU A 3 -11.04 -12.72 -3.53
CA LEU A 3 -11.14 -11.61 -4.46
C LEU A 3 -12.47 -10.88 -4.20
N ALA A 4 -12.39 -9.60 -3.84
CA ALA A 4 -13.58 -8.79 -3.60
C ALA A 4 -13.39 -7.37 -4.15
N ASN A 5 -14.40 -6.88 -4.87
CA ASN A 5 -14.49 -5.49 -5.28
C ASN A 5 -15.41 -4.74 -4.32
N ILE A 6 -14.91 -3.66 -3.74
CA ILE A 6 -15.66 -2.77 -2.86
C ILE A 6 -15.80 -1.42 -3.57
N TYR A 7 -17.03 -0.92 -3.68
CA TYR A 7 -17.30 0.33 -4.37
C TYR A 7 -17.74 1.42 -3.39
N PHE A 8 -17.23 2.64 -3.61
CA PHE A 8 -17.63 3.85 -2.90
C PHE A 8 -18.03 4.91 -3.92
N SER A 9 -19.07 5.65 -3.61
CA SER A 9 -19.44 6.82 -4.38
C SER A 9 -19.52 8.06 -3.49
N LYS A 10 -18.93 9.15 -3.94
CA LYS A 10 -19.04 10.45 -3.28
C LYS A 10 -19.14 11.56 -4.32
N ASN A 11 -20.24 12.31 -4.26
CA ASN A 11 -20.50 13.43 -5.18
C ASN A 11 -20.42 13.03 -6.66
N GLY A 12 -20.91 11.84 -7.00
CA GLY A 12 -20.89 11.30 -8.35
C GLY A 12 -19.54 10.75 -8.83
N PHE A 13 -18.50 10.75 -8.00
CA PHE A 13 -17.21 10.13 -8.29
C PHE A 13 -17.14 8.76 -7.61
N ASN A 14 -16.89 7.72 -8.39
CA ASN A 14 -16.91 6.32 -7.96
C ASN A 14 -15.49 5.78 -7.82
N ILE A 15 -15.22 5.09 -6.72
CA ILE A 15 -13.94 4.45 -6.42
C ILE A 15 -14.17 2.96 -6.23
N ALA A 16 -13.40 2.13 -6.92
CA ALA A 16 -13.30 0.71 -6.66
C ALA A 16 -12.05 0.38 -5.83
N ILE A 17 -12.19 -0.50 -4.85
CA ILE A 17 -11.07 -1.12 -4.13
C ILE A 17 -11.13 -2.62 -4.41
N LEU A 18 -10.11 -3.13 -5.08
CA LEU A 18 -9.91 -4.54 -5.36
C LEU A 18 -9.04 -5.13 -4.25
N CYS A 19 -9.63 -6.00 -3.43
CA CYS A 19 -8.91 -6.74 -2.39
C CYS A 19 -8.52 -8.11 -2.94
N VAL A 20 -7.21 -8.37 -3.07
CA VAL A 20 -6.72 -9.55 -3.79
C VAL A 20 -5.56 -10.23 -3.07
N SER A 21 -5.42 -11.54 -3.21
CA SER A 21 -4.22 -12.29 -2.83
C SER A 21 -3.27 -12.38 -4.03
N MET A 22 -2.00 -12.01 -3.84
CA MET A 22 -0.99 -11.99 -4.89
C MET A 22 0.36 -12.52 -4.36
N TYR A 23 0.51 -13.86 -4.32
CA TYR A 23 1.72 -14.53 -3.83
C TYR A 23 2.75 -14.85 -4.92
N ASN A 24 2.36 -14.70 -6.18
CA ASN A 24 3.21 -14.92 -7.36
C ASN A 24 2.63 -14.22 -8.58
N SER A 25 3.35 -14.28 -9.70
CA SER A 25 2.94 -13.62 -10.95
C SER A 25 1.72 -14.24 -11.64
N TYR A 26 1.33 -15.48 -11.32
CA TYR A 26 0.18 -16.13 -11.96
C TYR A 26 -1.16 -15.48 -11.58
N ALA A 27 -1.22 -14.78 -10.44
CA ALA A 27 -2.44 -14.06 -10.04
C ALA A 27 -2.72 -12.81 -10.90
N VAL A 28 -1.74 -12.30 -11.63
CA VAL A 28 -1.83 -10.99 -12.33
C VAL A 28 -2.95 -10.97 -13.36
N ASP A 29 -3.11 -12.04 -14.14
CA ASP A 29 -4.12 -12.05 -15.22
C ASP A 29 -5.55 -12.06 -14.65
N SER A 30 -5.81 -12.84 -13.60
CA SER A 30 -7.11 -12.81 -12.91
C SER A 30 -7.39 -11.44 -12.26
N ILE A 31 -6.37 -10.78 -11.72
CA ILE A 31 -6.51 -9.42 -11.15
C ILE A 31 -6.80 -8.40 -12.25
N LYS A 32 -6.23 -8.54 -13.46
CA LYS A 32 -6.54 -7.67 -14.61
C LYS A 32 -8.00 -7.83 -15.08
N GLU A 33 -8.55 -9.04 -15.05
CA GLU A 33 -9.96 -9.27 -15.36
C GLU A 33 -10.86 -8.51 -14.38
N LEU A 34 -10.61 -8.63 -13.07
CA LEU A 34 -11.32 -7.87 -12.04
C LEU A 34 -11.15 -6.36 -12.19
N LEU A 35 -9.94 -5.90 -12.55
CA LEU A 35 -9.64 -4.49 -12.76
C LEU A 35 -10.42 -3.95 -13.97
N THR A 36 -10.57 -4.74 -15.02
CA THR A 36 -11.39 -4.40 -16.19
C THR A 36 -12.85 -4.20 -15.79
N GLU A 37 -13.43 -5.16 -15.05
CA GLU A 37 -14.80 -5.04 -14.51
C GLU A 37 -14.94 -3.81 -13.60
N ALA A 38 -13.97 -3.57 -12.72
CA ALA A 38 -13.99 -2.43 -11.82
C ALA A 38 -13.95 -1.09 -12.58
N SER A 39 -13.20 -1.01 -13.68
CA SER A 39 -13.06 0.20 -14.50
C SER A 39 -14.36 0.58 -15.23
N GLU A 40 -15.22 -0.39 -15.51
CA GLU A 40 -16.54 -0.13 -16.11
C GLU A 40 -17.52 0.55 -15.12
N ASN A 41 -17.25 0.42 -13.81
CA ASN A 41 -18.13 0.84 -12.74
C ASN A 41 -17.53 1.90 -11.81
N SER A 42 -16.31 2.38 -12.09
CA SER A 42 -15.64 3.38 -11.24
C SER A 42 -14.70 4.29 -12.02
N ASP A 43 -14.46 5.47 -11.44
CA ASP A 43 -13.58 6.51 -11.99
C ASP A 43 -12.15 6.40 -11.47
N TYR A 44 -11.92 5.58 -10.43
CA TYR A 44 -10.62 5.40 -9.77
C TYR A 44 -10.48 4.00 -9.18
N GLN A 45 -9.43 3.26 -9.54
CA GLN A 45 -9.20 1.87 -9.17
C GLN A 45 -8.03 1.73 -8.22
N ILE A 46 -8.29 1.25 -7.01
CA ILE A 46 -7.30 0.96 -5.98
C ILE A 46 -7.15 -0.55 -5.87
N ILE A 47 -5.93 -1.06 -6.00
CA ILE A 47 -5.62 -2.46 -5.70
C ILE A 47 -4.99 -2.52 -4.30
N TYR A 48 -5.60 -3.30 -3.41
CA TYR A 48 -5.03 -3.70 -2.13
C TYR A 48 -4.70 -5.19 -2.20
N PHE A 49 -3.41 -5.54 -2.19
CA PHE A 49 -2.99 -6.93 -2.31
C PHE A 49 -2.34 -7.45 -1.04
N HIS A 50 -2.56 -8.73 -0.75
CA HIS A 50 -1.89 -9.49 0.28
C HIS A 50 -0.95 -10.50 -0.38
N GLY A 51 0.38 -10.39 -0.15
CA GLY A 51 1.34 -11.32 -0.76
C GLY A 51 2.79 -10.86 -0.77
N GLY A 52 3.65 -11.77 -1.23
CA GLY A 52 5.10 -11.63 -1.25
C GLY A 52 5.78 -12.51 -0.20
N GLU A 53 7.07 -12.27 0.08
CA GLU A 53 7.86 -12.98 1.09
C GLU A 53 7.85 -12.23 2.41
N GLU A 54 7.76 -12.99 3.52
CA GLU A 54 7.78 -12.44 4.88
C GLU A 54 9.19 -11.95 5.27
N ALA A 55 9.23 -10.95 6.16
CA ALA A 55 10.44 -10.40 6.78
C ALA A 55 11.48 -9.81 5.81
N ILE A 56 11.12 -9.56 4.55
CA ILE A 56 12.02 -9.00 3.52
C ILE A 56 11.64 -7.55 3.24
N HIS A 57 12.61 -6.63 3.44
CA HIS A 57 12.41 -5.20 3.20
C HIS A 57 12.51 -4.78 1.72
N VAL A 58 13.05 -5.63 0.87
CA VAL A 58 13.19 -5.37 -0.57
C VAL A 58 12.09 -6.11 -1.33
N PRO A 59 11.19 -5.41 -2.03
CA PRO A 59 10.15 -6.09 -2.81
C PRO A 59 10.77 -6.93 -3.92
N GLU A 60 10.25 -8.14 -4.11
CA GLU A 60 10.69 -9.11 -5.09
C GLU A 60 10.51 -8.59 -6.52
N SER A 61 11.40 -9.00 -7.43
CA SER A 61 11.36 -8.53 -8.83
C SER A 61 10.04 -8.87 -9.52
N TRP A 62 9.48 -10.05 -9.28
CA TRP A 62 8.19 -10.46 -9.82
C TRP A 62 7.05 -9.56 -9.32
N LYS A 63 7.07 -9.18 -8.03
CA LYS A 63 6.06 -8.32 -7.41
C LYS A 63 6.09 -6.90 -8.00
N LYS A 64 7.30 -6.36 -8.23
CA LYS A 64 7.46 -5.08 -8.93
C LYS A 64 6.87 -5.15 -10.32
N GLN A 65 7.22 -6.18 -11.10
CA GLN A 65 6.70 -6.35 -12.45
C GLN A 65 5.17 -6.51 -12.44
N ALA A 66 4.63 -7.33 -11.52
CA ALA A 66 3.18 -7.50 -11.36
C ALA A 66 2.47 -6.16 -11.11
N CYS A 67 2.97 -5.33 -10.17
CA CYS A 67 2.41 -4.00 -9.93
C CYS A 67 2.50 -3.09 -11.15
N HIS A 68 3.61 -3.13 -11.89
CA HIS A 68 3.74 -2.36 -13.15
C HIS A 68 2.72 -2.81 -14.21
N ASP A 69 2.49 -4.11 -14.34
CA ASP A 69 1.52 -4.67 -15.29
C ASP A 69 0.08 -4.29 -14.92
N LEU A 70 -0.24 -4.28 -13.63
CA LEU A 70 -1.54 -3.84 -13.12
C LEU A 70 -1.77 -2.32 -13.34
N ILE A 71 -0.73 -1.49 -13.20
CA ILE A 71 -0.82 -0.07 -13.56
C ILE A 71 -1.01 0.11 -15.07
N ASN A 72 -0.31 -0.69 -15.88
CA ASN A 72 -0.49 -0.66 -17.32
C ASN A 72 -1.91 -1.09 -17.74
N ALA A 73 -2.59 -1.88 -16.91
CA ALA A 73 -3.97 -2.31 -17.10
C ALA A 73 -5.02 -1.34 -16.51
N GLY A 74 -4.60 -0.25 -15.83
CA GLY A 74 -5.49 0.82 -15.38
C GLY A 74 -5.59 1.04 -13.87
N ALA A 75 -4.77 0.39 -13.04
CA ALA A 75 -4.77 0.69 -11.60
C ALA A 75 -4.22 2.11 -11.32
N ASP A 76 -4.92 2.87 -10.47
CA ASP A 76 -4.59 4.26 -10.10
C ASP A 76 -3.83 4.38 -8.77
N LEU A 77 -3.88 3.36 -7.93
CA LEU A 77 -3.13 3.22 -6.68
C LEU A 77 -2.96 1.75 -6.36
N ILE A 78 -1.76 1.34 -5.96
CA ILE A 78 -1.50 -0.03 -5.48
C ILE A 78 -0.93 0.04 -4.07
N MET A 79 -1.51 -0.74 -3.15
CA MET A 79 -1.04 -0.90 -1.78
C MET A 79 -0.98 -2.38 -1.44
N GLY A 80 0.06 -2.79 -0.73
CA GLY A 80 0.26 -4.17 -0.33
C GLY A 80 0.57 -4.34 1.15
N ASP A 81 0.39 -5.57 1.60
CA ASP A 81 0.82 -6.08 2.90
C ASP A 81 1.30 -7.53 2.79
N HIS A 82 1.33 -8.29 3.86
CA HIS A 82 1.86 -9.65 4.05
C HIS A 82 3.34 -9.73 4.48
N PRO A 83 4.31 -8.96 3.93
CA PRO A 83 5.71 -9.12 4.38
C PRO A 83 5.94 -8.89 5.86
N HIS A 84 4.96 -8.42 6.62
CA HIS A 84 5.04 -8.09 8.05
C HIS A 84 6.09 -7.03 8.42
N VAL A 85 6.80 -6.52 7.44
CA VAL A 85 7.75 -5.40 7.53
C VAL A 85 7.46 -4.38 6.44
N LEU A 86 7.90 -3.14 6.64
CA LEU A 86 7.80 -2.11 5.61
C LEU A 86 8.62 -2.50 4.37
N GLN A 87 8.05 -2.27 3.20
CA GLN A 87 8.78 -2.23 1.93
C GLN A 87 8.62 -0.83 1.32
N PRO A 88 9.63 -0.34 0.55
CA PRO A 88 9.60 1.01 0.02
C PRO A 88 8.46 1.24 -0.96
N MET A 89 8.16 2.50 -1.19
CA MET A 89 7.21 2.95 -2.21
C MET A 89 7.94 3.21 -3.53
N GLU A 90 7.18 3.11 -4.61
CA GLU A 90 7.61 3.50 -5.95
C GLU A 90 6.57 4.41 -6.61
N LYS A 91 7.01 5.23 -7.57
CA LYS A 91 6.12 5.85 -8.55
C LYS A 91 6.42 5.29 -9.93
N TYR A 92 5.45 4.61 -10.52
CA TYR A 92 5.52 4.10 -11.87
C TYR A 92 4.46 4.79 -12.74
N LYS A 93 4.87 5.44 -13.83
CA LYS A 93 3.99 6.23 -14.70
C LYS A 93 3.11 7.24 -13.94
N GLY A 94 3.61 7.81 -12.83
CA GLY A 94 2.89 8.75 -11.99
C GLY A 94 1.98 8.11 -10.92
N VAL A 95 1.70 6.82 -11.00
CA VAL A 95 0.91 6.06 -10.04
C VAL A 95 1.78 5.63 -8.85
N THR A 96 1.21 5.68 -7.66
CA THR A 96 1.91 5.28 -6.43
C THR A 96 1.72 3.79 -6.19
N ILE A 97 2.83 3.10 -5.90
CA ILE A 97 2.88 1.72 -5.40
C ILE A 97 3.44 1.75 -3.99
N ILE A 98 2.78 1.09 -3.04
CA ILE A 98 3.28 0.79 -1.69
C ILE A 98 3.39 -0.72 -1.59
N TYR A 99 4.60 -1.25 -1.61
CA TYR A 99 4.81 -2.71 -1.65
C TYR A 99 4.46 -3.41 -0.34
N SER A 100 4.65 -2.76 0.82
CA SER A 100 4.14 -3.24 2.10
C SER A 100 4.01 -2.10 3.12
N LEU A 101 2.86 -2.05 3.78
CA LEU A 101 2.56 -1.13 4.88
C LEU A 101 3.17 -1.60 6.21
N GLY A 102 3.64 -2.86 6.31
CA GLY A 102 4.05 -3.50 7.55
C GLY A 102 2.86 -3.87 8.44
N ASN A 103 3.15 -4.44 9.60
CA ASN A 103 2.13 -4.75 10.61
C ASN A 103 1.50 -3.49 11.20
N PHE A 104 0.23 -3.54 11.57
CA PHE A 104 -0.44 -2.44 12.27
C PHE A 104 -0.99 -2.91 13.62
N ILE A 105 -2.15 -3.56 13.68
CA ILE A 105 -2.63 -4.24 14.89
C ILE A 105 -2.30 -5.72 14.73
N PHE A 106 -1.10 -6.12 15.17
CA PHE A 106 -0.59 -7.47 14.94
C PHE A 106 0.43 -7.89 16.01
N GLY A 107 0.52 -9.19 16.28
CA GLY A 107 1.62 -9.77 17.06
C GLY A 107 2.92 -9.82 16.26
N GLY A 108 4.04 -10.01 16.89
CA GLY A 108 5.32 -10.19 16.19
C GLY A 108 6.24 -8.98 16.30
N ASN A 109 6.78 -8.48 15.24
CA ASN A 109 7.93 -7.58 15.14
C ASN A 109 8.35 -6.87 16.44
N ARG A 110 9.56 -7.17 16.92
CA ARG A 110 10.20 -6.50 18.05
C ARG A 110 10.93 -5.24 17.57
N HIS A 111 11.29 -4.38 18.51
CA HIS A 111 12.22 -3.29 18.22
C HIS A 111 13.57 -3.84 17.69
N PRO A 112 14.15 -3.22 16.65
CA PRO A 112 13.72 -2.00 15.94
C PRO A 112 12.78 -2.27 14.74
N GLU A 113 12.40 -3.49 14.45
CA GLU A 113 11.65 -3.90 13.23
C GLU A 113 10.16 -3.56 13.30
N ASN A 114 9.64 -3.17 14.46
CA ASN A 114 8.25 -2.82 14.69
C ASN A 114 7.85 -1.46 14.08
N ARG A 115 8.25 -1.19 12.85
CA ARG A 115 7.90 0.02 12.11
C ARG A 115 6.75 -0.28 11.14
N THR A 116 5.82 0.66 11.10
CA THR A 116 4.68 0.63 10.20
C THR A 116 4.33 2.03 9.76
N ILE A 117 3.38 2.16 8.86
CA ILE A 117 2.87 3.47 8.42
C ILE A 117 1.35 3.46 8.31
N ILE A 118 0.77 4.64 8.51
CA ILE A 118 -0.54 4.97 7.94
C ILE A 118 -0.26 5.73 6.65
N TYR A 119 -0.88 5.31 5.56
CA TYR A 119 -0.85 6.07 4.31
C TYR A 119 -2.22 6.70 4.08
N THR A 120 -2.24 8.02 3.94
CA THR A 120 -3.46 8.74 3.55
C THR A 120 -3.33 9.18 2.10
N HIS A 121 -4.35 8.90 1.29
CA HIS A 121 -4.42 9.31 -0.10
C HIS A 121 -5.60 10.27 -0.27
N LYS A 122 -5.32 11.50 -0.73
CA LYS A 122 -6.33 12.53 -0.94
C LYS A 122 -6.59 12.68 -2.43
N LEU A 123 -7.83 12.50 -2.83
CA LEU A 123 -8.33 12.83 -4.15
C LEU A 123 -9.06 14.16 -4.08
N THR A 124 -8.85 15.03 -5.04
CA THR A 124 -9.59 16.29 -5.21
C THR A 124 -10.36 16.21 -6.52
N ILE A 125 -11.68 16.28 -6.42
CA ILE A 125 -12.58 16.16 -7.55
C ILE A 125 -13.15 17.55 -7.84
N THR A 126 -13.10 17.97 -9.09
CA THR A 126 -13.67 19.22 -9.56
C THR A 126 -14.56 18.91 -10.77
N ASP A 127 -15.82 19.29 -10.70
CA ASP A 127 -16.81 19.06 -11.75
C ASP A 127 -16.91 17.57 -12.19
N GLY A 128 -16.85 16.66 -11.19
CA GLY A 128 -16.93 15.22 -11.43
C GLY A 128 -15.63 14.58 -11.93
N VAL A 129 -14.55 15.33 -12.11
CA VAL A 129 -13.28 14.83 -12.65
C VAL A 129 -12.16 14.94 -11.59
N LEU A 130 -11.27 13.96 -11.53
CA LEU A 130 -10.08 14.01 -10.69
C LEU A 130 -9.16 15.14 -11.15
N SER A 131 -9.05 16.20 -10.35
CA SER A 131 -8.22 17.38 -10.64
C SER A 131 -6.86 17.33 -9.95
N ASN A 132 -6.74 16.64 -8.81
CA ASN A 132 -5.49 16.49 -8.08
C ASN A 132 -5.51 15.29 -7.15
N GLN A 133 -4.33 14.70 -6.91
CA GLN A 133 -4.15 13.66 -5.90
C GLN A 133 -2.84 13.83 -5.15
N SER A 134 -2.82 13.46 -3.87
CA SER A 134 -1.64 13.54 -3.04
C SER A 134 -1.64 12.50 -1.94
N GLY A 135 -0.46 11.95 -1.64
CA GLY A 135 -0.27 10.97 -0.59
C GLY A 135 0.56 11.50 0.58
N LYS A 136 0.26 11.05 1.79
CA LYS A 136 1.03 11.38 2.99
C LYS A 136 1.34 10.12 3.79
N ILE A 137 2.62 9.95 4.13
CA ILE A 137 3.13 8.88 5.00
C ILE A 137 3.10 9.40 6.45
N ILE A 138 2.47 8.65 7.33
CA ILE A 138 2.49 8.87 8.78
C ILE A 138 3.21 7.67 9.41
N PRO A 139 4.50 7.80 9.77
CA PRO A 139 5.25 6.72 10.41
C PRO A 139 4.70 6.39 11.79
N CYS A 140 4.55 5.09 12.05
CA CYS A 140 4.08 4.56 13.32
C CYS A 140 5.00 3.45 13.84
N TYR A 141 4.89 3.17 15.13
CA TYR A 141 5.27 1.90 15.73
C TYR A 141 4.06 0.96 15.74
N VAL A 142 4.29 -0.33 15.62
CA VAL A 142 3.25 -1.35 15.89
C VAL A 142 2.87 -1.31 17.38
N TYR A 143 3.85 -1.03 18.25
CA TYR A 143 3.69 -0.78 19.70
C TYR A 143 4.96 -0.10 20.23
N THR A 144 4.89 0.54 21.40
CA THR A 144 6.01 1.32 21.99
C THR A 144 6.56 0.75 23.30
N GLY A 145 5.81 -0.07 24.02
CA GLY A 145 6.24 -0.68 25.29
C GLY A 145 7.16 -1.90 25.11
N ASP A 146 7.58 -2.51 26.21
CA ASP A 146 8.34 -3.77 26.23
C ASP A 146 7.51 -4.96 25.77
N THR A 147 6.20 -4.86 25.89
CA THR A 147 5.21 -5.85 25.43
C THR A 147 4.24 -5.21 24.47
N ASN A 148 3.79 -5.97 23.48
CA ASN A 148 2.80 -5.52 22.53
C ASN A 148 1.44 -5.31 23.22
N ASN A 149 0.97 -4.08 23.22
CA ASN A 149 -0.31 -3.67 23.77
C ASN A 149 -1.41 -3.54 22.69
N TRP A 150 -1.13 -3.94 21.45
CA TRP A 150 -2.04 -3.89 20.29
C TRP A 150 -2.50 -2.48 19.92
N GLN A 151 -1.70 -1.46 20.31
CA GLN A 151 -1.97 -0.06 20.03
C GLN A 151 -0.82 0.56 19.22
N PRO A 152 -1.00 0.73 17.94
CA PRO A 152 -0.02 1.45 17.12
C PRO A 152 0.09 2.91 17.54
N ASP A 153 1.31 3.41 17.62
CA ASP A 153 1.63 4.77 18.03
C ASP A 153 2.32 5.56 16.91
N ILE A 154 1.93 6.81 16.73
CA ILE A 154 2.59 7.69 15.77
C ILE A 154 4.01 8.01 16.24
N ILE A 155 5.00 7.84 15.38
CA ILE A 155 6.38 8.20 15.66
C ILE A 155 6.50 9.73 15.74
N THR A 156 6.72 10.26 16.95
CA THR A 156 6.90 11.70 17.21
C THR A 156 8.37 12.11 17.15
N ASN A 157 9.30 11.20 17.44
CA ASN A 157 10.74 11.45 17.35
C ASN A 157 11.15 11.82 15.92
N LYS A 158 11.66 13.04 15.73
CA LYS A 158 11.98 13.59 14.39
C LYS A 158 13.03 12.76 13.64
N ALA A 159 14.05 12.22 14.32
CA ALA A 159 15.10 11.43 13.68
C ALA A 159 14.56 10.09 13.17
N GLN A 160 13.79 9.38 13.97
CA GLN A 160 13.18 8.10 13.60
C GLN A 160 12.11 8.27 12.53
N LYS A 161 11.25 9.28 12.66
CA LYS A 161 10.29 9.64 11.60
C LYS A 161 10.97 9.87 10.25
N LYS A 162 12.11 10.59 10.26
CA LYS A 162 12.91 10.86 9.04
C LYS A 162 13.48 9.57 8.44
N LYS A 163 13.93 8.61 9.28
CA LYS A 163 14.44 7.31 8.80
C LYS A 163 13.34 6.53 8.06
N VAL A 164 12.17 6.35 8.67
CA VAL A 164 11.05 5.67 8.04
C VAL A 164 10.64 6.35 6.72
N ILE A 165 10.52 7.68 6.70
CA ILE A 165 10.15 8.42 5.49
C ILE A 165 11.22 8.26 4.39
N LYS A 166 12.52 8.28 4.74
CA LYS A 166 13.60 8.05 3.77
C LYS A 166 13.53 6.64 3.18
N PHE A 167 13.33 5.63 4.05
CA PHE A 167 13.17 4.25 3.62
C PHE A 167 11.98 4.09 2.66
N MET A 168 10.80 4.57 3.05
CA MET A 168 9.60 4.50 2.19
C MET A 168 9.78 5.19 0.84
N LYS A 169 10.68 6.18 0.75
CA LYS A 169 11.04 6.86 -0.50
C LYS A 169 12.22 6.21 -1.26
N GLY A 170 12.65 5.01 -0.87
CA GLY A 170 13.78 4.31 -1.47
C GLY A 170 15.14 5.01 -1.30
N LYS A 171 15.30 5.80 -0.21
CA LYS A 171 16.52 6.59 0.08
C LYS A 171 17.28 6.09 1.31
N ALA A 172 16.97 4.90 1.79
CA ALA A 172 17.64 4.21 2.88
C ALA A 172 17.34 2.71 2.77
N ASP A 173 18.26 1.88 3.26
CA ASP A 173 18.14 0.41 3.18
C ASP A 173 17.21 -0.16 4.27
N LEU A 174 17.07 0.53 5.41
CA LEU A 174 16.25 0.10 6.53
C LEU A 174 15.45 1.28 7.12
N PRO A 175 14.25 1.01 7.69
CA PRO A 175 13.38 2.05 8.25
C PRO A 175 13.76 2.50 9.67
N TYR A 176 14.85 1.96 10.27
CA TYR A 176 15.26 2.17 11.67
C TYR A 176 16.73 2.49 11.85
#